data_fcfc8e9e2a88aee32bf261a13ecdfb17
#
_entry.id   fcfc8e9e2a88aee32bf261a13ecdfb17
#
_cell.length_a   1.000
_cell.length_b   1.000
_cell.length_c   1.000
_cell.angle_alpha   90.00
_cell.angle_beta   90.00
_cell.angle_gamma   90.00
#
_symmetry.space_group_name_H-M   'P 1'
#
loop_
_entity.id
_entity.type
_entity.pdbx_description
1 polymer ?
#
loop_
_entity_poly.entity_id
_entity_poly.type
_entity_poly.pdbx_seq_one_letter_code
_entity_poly.pdbx_strand_id
1 'polypeptide(L)'
;MDKISIPVGVSDFEKIRQENLYYVDKSGLIIDLLSKKRAEVTLITRPRRFGKTMGMNMLANFFDIQKDSRSLFEGLDISKESVLCAQWMNQWPTLFLSFKDVDGTCFENAFNLLKATLSRFCDAHPELADNDKVTEEQQRAFARLIDQTASLTDVQGALLTLMQMMQAKYGKPVILLLDEYDVPLAKASSNGYYTEMLEVIKPLMSTALKDNPALQMAVITGCLRVAKESVFTGTNNFVSDTISDSHLNEYFGFTQKEVDQLLEDSGTTGHAEDIKAWYDGYHFGDLDIYCPWDVMNYLRDLQNDPNAEPASYWENTSDNAIIRSFIDYAEDSISEKLETLLSGGYIVQKIRENLTYDYLHSSEENLWSILYLTGYLTRIPPASLPKKLPRGELALVIPNAEVREIFENTVQEWFDDTAKGSDRRALFDAVWSGNAEALTEEMSDLLYRTISYHDYREDFYHAFLAGIFAGAGYSVTSNREHGEGRSDVVIRDKKHRRVAIFEAKYSKLPQAMATDCEAALQQIQDKKYARDYEDGRTKIFCYGIAFCKKDCLVQKL
;
A
#
# COMPACT_ATOMS: atom_id res chain seq x y z
N MET A 1 6.45 29.28 -20.64
CA MET A 1 7.41 28.32 -20.06
C MET A 1 7.13 26.98 -20.73
N ASP A 2 8.14 26.30 -21.24
CA ASP A 2 7.95 24.96 -21.76
C ASP A 2 7.49 24.06 -20.60
N LYS A 3 6.45 23.26 -20.83
CA LYS A 3 5.93 22.36 -19.81
C LYS A 3 7.01 21.34 -19.47
N ILE A 4 7.30 21.15 -18.17
CA ILE A 4 8.19 20.07 -17.73
C ILE A 4 7.61 18.71 -18.13
N SER A 5 8.47 17.75 -18.47
CA SER A 5 8.06 16.39 -18.81
C SER A 5 8.02 15.52 -17.56
N ILE A 6 6.83 15.17 -17.09
CA ILE A 6 6.63 14.42 -15.84
C ILE A 6 6.74 12.91 -16.10
N PRO A 7 7.70 12.18 -15.47
CA PRO A 7 7.98 10.77 -15.73
C PRO A 7 7.09 9.83 -14.88
N VAL A 8 5.79 9.78 -15.13
CA VAL A 8 4.91 8.86 -14.38
C VAL A 8 5.20 7.42 -14.80
N GLY A 9 5.46 6.55 -13.81
CA GLY A 9 5.68 5.11 -14.04
C GLY A 9 7.06 4.75 -14.59
N VAL A 10 7.96 5.72 -14.74
CA VAL A 10 9.34 5.48 -15.18
C VAL A 10 10.24 5.35 -13.97
N SER A 11 10.82 4.17 -13.75
CA SER A 11 11.81 3.90 -12.69
C SER A 11 13.24 3.73 -13.22
N ASP A 12 13.44 3.88 -14.51
CA ASP A 12 14.74 3.83 -15.17
C ASP A 12 15.41 5.22 -15.11
N PHE A 13 16.44 5.33 -14.26
CA PHE A 13 17.19 6.56 -14.07
C PHE A 13 17.90 7.03 -15.34
N GLU A 14 18.49 6.10 -16.11
CA GLU A 14 19.18 6.40 -17.36
C GLU A 14 18.22 7.03 -18.36
N LYS A 15 17.05 6.43 -18.55
CA LYS A 15 16.00 6.96 -19.42
C LYS A 15 15.54 8.36 -19.01
N ILE A 16 15.30 8.58 -17.71
CA ILE A 16 14.89 9.89 -17.20
C ILE A 16 15.92 10.97 -17.55
N ARG A 17 17.19 10.68 -17.35
CA ARG A 17 18.27 11.64 -17.60
C ARG A 17 18.53 11.87 -19.09
N GLN A 18 18.47 10.83 -19.92
CA GLN A 18 18.69 10.92 -21.37
C GLN A 18 17.55 11.65 -22.09
N GLU A 19 16.31 11.42 -21.68
CA GLU A 19 15.13 12.05 -22.26
C GLU A 19 14.81 13.42 -21.65
N ASN A 20 15.63 13.90 -20.71
CA ASN A 20 15.42 15.16 -19.97
C ASN A 20 14.03 15.23 -19.29
N LEU A 21 13.57 14.11 -18.75
CA LEU A 21 12.38 14.08 -17.93
C LEU A 21 12.66 14.72 -16.57
N TYR A 22 11.63 15.26 -15.93
CA TYR A 22 11.82 15.93 -14.64
C TYR A 22 12.32 14.94 -13.58
N TYR A 23 13.39 15.32 -12.90
CA TYR A 23 14.02 14.50 -11.87
C TYR A 23 14.27 15.30 -10.60
N VAL A 24 13.72 14.87 -9.47
CA VAL A 24 14.05 15.40 -8.16
C VAL A 24 15.35 14.75 -7.70
N ASP A 25 16.38 15.53 -7.50
CA ASP A 25 17.72 15.01 -7.19
C ASP A 25 17.78 14.31 -5.85
N LYS A 26 18.04 13.00 -5.89
CA LYS A 26 18.25 12.13 -4.73
C LYS A 26 19.67 11.54 -4.69
N SER A 27 20.59 12.09 -5.48
CA SER A 27 21.96 11.60 -5.57
C SER A 27 22.79 11.79 -4.29
N GLY A 28 22.32 12.58 -3.35
CA GLY A 28 22.83 12.63 -1.98
C GLY A 28 22.83 11.28 -1.27
N LEU A 29 21.91 10.36 -1.63
CA LEU A 29 21.93 8.98 -1.14
C LEU A 29 23.29 8.30 -1.36
N ILE A 30 23.94 8.55 -2.51
CA ILE A 30 25.26 7.99 -2.84
C ILE A 30 26.30 8.52 -1.86
N ILE A 31 26.26 9.82 -1.55
CA ILE A 31 27.19 10.49 -0.63
C ILE A 31 27.09 9.84 0.76
N ASP A 32 25.87 9.67 1.25
CA ASP A 32 25.63 9.11 2.58
C ASP A 32 26.02 7.61 2.68
N LEU A 33 25.69 6.83 1.67
CA LEU A 33 26.09 5.42 1.60
C LEU A 33 27.63 5.23 1.56
N LEU A 34 28.35 6.19 0.98
CA LEU A 34 29.82 6.16 0.86
C LEU A 34 30.53 6.90 2.01
N SER A 35 29.82 7.49 2.96
CA SER A 35 30.38 8.20 4.10
C SER A 35 31.31 7.33 4.96
N LYS A 36 32.13 7.96 5.83
CA LYS A 36 33.08 7.27 6.72
C LYS A 36 32.46 6.26 7.68
N LYS A 37 31.14 6.34 7.91
CA LYS A 37 30.38 5.39 8.75
C LYS A 37 29.67 4.30 7.93
N ARG A 38 30.17 4.03 6.74
CA ARG A 38 29.59 3.07 5.81
C ARG A 38 29.39 1.70 6.45
N ALA A 39 28.17 1.18 6.35
CA ALA A 39 27.87 -0.22 6.61
C ALA A 39 28.32 -1.10 5.44
N GLU A 40 28.64 -2.35 5.71
CA GLU A 40 28.88 -3.35 4.65
C GLU A 40 27.57 -3.74 3.97
N VAL A 41 26.51 -3.86 4.76
CA VAL A 41 25.14 -4.15 4.27
C VAL A 41 24.18 -3.11 4.81
N THR A 42 23.48 -2.41 3.93
CA THR A 42 22.42 -1.45 4.25
C THR A 42 21.09 -1.98 3.72
N LEU A 43 20.14 -2.26 4.63
CA LEU A 43 18.76 -2.56 4.29
C LEU A 43 17.91 -1.30 4.45
N ILE A 44 17.21 -0.91 3.41
CA ILE A 44 16.33 0.25 3.38
C ILE A 44 14.89 -0.22 3.18
N THR A 45 14.03 -0.01 4.17
CA THR A 45 12.61 -0.36 4.07
C THR A 45 11.76 0.89 4.04
N ARG A 46 10.97 1.01 2.98
CA ARG A 46 10.02 2.11 2.75
C ARG A 46 8.72 1.56 2.16
N PRO A 47 7.60 2.23 2.35
CA PRO A 47 6.35 1.85 1.70
C PRO A 47 6.50 1.75 0.18
N ARG A 48 5.53 1.15 -0.48
CA ARG A 48 5.48 1.13 -1.95
C ARG A 48 5.35 2.56 -2.49
N ARG A 49 5.84 2.81 -3.73
CA ARG A 49 5.73 4.08 -4.45
C ARG A 49 6.60 5.24 -3.93
N PHE A 50 7.48 5.00 -2.96
CA PHE A 50 8.41 6.01 -2.42
C PHE A 50 9.77 6.07 -3.13
N GLY A 51 9.89 5.57 -4.36
CA GLY A 51 11.10 5.75 -5.18
C GLY A 51 12.23 4.74 -4.94
N LYS A 52 12.00 3.61 -4.23
CA LYS A 52 13.03 2.59 -3.96
C LYS A 52 13.72 2.10 -5.23
N THR A 53 12.96 1.62 -6.21
CA THR A 53 13.49 1.10 -7.48
C THR A 53 14.25 2.17 -8.27
N MET A 54 13.78 3.43 -8.24
CA MET A 54 14.49 4.55 -8.86
C MET A 54 15.85 4.79 -8.20
N GLY A 55 15.90 4.80 -6.87
CA GLY A 55 17.14 4.92 -6.11
C GLY A 55 18.11 3.77 -6.42
N MET A 56 17.64 2.53 -6.49
CA MET A 56 18.45 1.37 -6.85
C MET A 56 18.98 1.44 -8.28
N ASN A 57 18.16 1.92 -9.21
CA ASN A 57 18.57 2.12 -10.60
C ASN A 57 19.65 3.22 -10.73
N MET A 58 19.50 4.32 -9.98
CA MET A 58 20.51 5.37 -9.87
C MET A 58 21.84 4.81 -9.32
N LEU A 59 21.79 4.02 -8.24
CA LEU A 59 22.98 3.38 -7.67
C LEU A 59 23.67 2.43 -8.67
N ALA A 60 22.90 1.62 -9.39
CA ALA A 60 23.42 0.72 -10.42
C ALA A 60 24.13 1.49 -11.53
N ASN A 61 23.54 2.58 -12.02
CA ASN A 61 24.17 3.44 -13.01
C ASN A 61 25.43 4.13 -12.49
N PHE A 62 25.46 4.49 -11.20
CA PHE A 62 26.64 5.13 -10.62
C PHE A 62 27.82 4.19 -10.44
N PHE A 63 27.59 2.98 -9.94
CA PHE A 63 28.69 2.09 -9.55
C PHE A 63 29.23 1.23 -10.70
N ASP A 64 28.36 0.78 -11.61
CA ASP A 64 28.68 -0.30 -12.55
C ASP A 64 29.85 0.03 -13.47
N ILE A 65 30.90 -0.80 -13.37
CA ILE A 65 32.14 -0.71 -14.15
C ILE A 65 31.93 -0.90 -15.66
N GLN A 66 30.81 -1.49 -16.06
CA GLN A 66 30.49 -1.70 -17.48
C GLN A 66 29.81 -0.48 -18.13
N LYS A 67 29.47 0.54 -17.32
CA LYS A 67 28.77 1.74 -17.79
C LYS A 67 29.71 2.95 -17.91
N ASP A 68 29.31 3.91 -18.71
CA ASP A 68 29.81 5.29 -18.69
C ASP A 68 28.64 6.23 -18.46
N SER A 69 28.39 6.54 -17.20
CA SER A 69 27.19 7.24 -16.75
C SER A 69 27.49 8.69 -16.33
N ARG A 70 28.64 9.25 -16.64
CA ARG A 70 29.05 10.59 -16.18
C ARG A 70 28.05 11.66 -16.58
N SER A 71 27.59 11.64 -17.83
CA SER A 71 26.60 12.61 -18.32
C SER A 71 25.25 12.53 -17.61
N LEU A 72 24.88 11.35 -17.07
CA LEU A 72 23.63 11.17 -16.35
C LEU A 72 23.62 11.88 -14.99
N PHE A 73 24.81 12.07 -14.40
CA PHE A 73 24.98 12.71 -13.09
C PHE A 73 25.37 14.18 -13.17
N GLU A 74 25.55 14.76 -14.37
CA GLU A 74 25.85 16.18 -14.50
C GLU A 74 24.75 17.06 -13.88
N GLY A 75 25.17 18.03 -13.05
CA GLY A 75 24.29 18.96 -12.36
C GLY A 75 23.66 18.41 -11.08
N LEU A 76 23.79 17.11 -10.77
CA LEU A 76 23.31 16.51 -9.54
C LEU A 76 24.29 16.73 -8.38
N ASP A 77 23.82 16.63 -7.15
CA ASP A 77 24.62 16.88 -5.95
C ASP A 77 25.86 16.02 -5.86
N ILE A 78 25.78 14.74 -6.22
CA ILE A 78 26.93 13.83 -6.26
C ILE A 78 28.02 14.31 -7.22
N SER A 79 27.69 15.04 -8.28
CA SER A 79 28.67 15.54 -9.24
C SER A 79 29.62 16.60 -8.64
N LYS A 80 29.23 17.22 -7.53
CA LYS A 80 30.03 18.17 -6.76
C LYS A 80 31.13 17.47 -5.94
N GLU A 81 30.97 16.18 -5.67
CA GLU A 81 31.88 15.33 -4.87
C GLU A 81 32.94 14.66 -5.76
N SER A 82 33.85 15.43 -6.33
CA SER A 82 34.83 14.98 -7.32
C SER A 82 35.68 13.79 -6.87
N VAL A 83 36.02 13.70 -5.58
CA VAL A 83 36.82 12.59 -5.00
C VAL A 83 35.99 11.29 -4.98
N LEU A 84 34.72 11.36 -4.56
CA LEU A 84 33.83 10.21 -4.56
C LEU A 84 33.58 9.74 -5.99
N CYS A 85 33.28 10.66 -6.91
CA CYS A 85 33.10 10.34 -8.32
C CYS A 85 34.33 9.63 -8.91
N ALA A 86 35.54 10.13 -8.66
CA ALA A 86 36.77 9.53 -9.18
C ALA A 86 37.02 8.11 -8.64
N GLN A 87 36.64 7.83 -7.39
CA GLN A 87 36.87 6.55 -6.73
C GLN A 87 35.76 5.51 -7.00
N TRP A 88 34.52 5.95 -7.24
CA TRP A 88 33.37 5.08 -7.22
C TRP A 88 32.56 5.06 -8.52
N MET A 89 32.46 6.16 -9.24
CA MET A 89 31.62 6.23 -10.43
C MET A 89 32.18 5.35 -11.54
N ASN A 90 31.40 4.35 -11.93
CA ASN A 90 31.72 3.35 -12.95
C ASN A 90 33.05 2.62 -12.68
N GLN A 91 33.34 2.34 -11.40
CA GLN A 91 34.59 1.72 -10.98
C GLN A 91 34.43 0.32 -10.36
N TRP A 92 33.21 -0.14 -10.13
CA TRP A 92 32.96 -1.37 -9.37
C TRP A 92 32.09 -2.35 -10.13
N PRO A 93 32.43 -3.66 -10.15
CA PRO A 93 31.51 -4.66 -10.65
C PRO A 93 30.24 -4.61 -9.79
N THR A 94 29.07 -4.50 -10.44
CA THR A 94 27.78 -4.29 -9.77
C THR A 94 26.81 -5.37 -10.16
N LEU A 95 26.35 -6.17 -9.18
CA LEU A 95 25.29 -7.15 -9.35
C LEU A 95 23.98 -6.54 -8.91
N PHE A 96 23.12 -6.17 -9.87
CA PHE A 96 21.81 -5.61 -9.61
C PHE A 96 20.71 -6.58 -10.00
N LEU A 97 19.85 -6.92 -9.03
CA LEU A 97 18.67 -7.78 -9.21
C LEU A 97 17.45 -7.15 -8.55
N SER A 98 16.28 -7.29 -9.19
CA SER A 98 15.00 -6.99 -8.59
C SER A 98 14.13 -8.25 -8.49
N PHE A 99 13.56 -8.50 -7.32
CA PHE A 99 12.67 -9.65 -7.09
C PHE A 99 11.18 -9.28 -7.26
N LYS A 100 10.89 -8.10 -7.84
CA LYS A 100 9.51 -7.60 -8.03
C LYS A 100 8.58 -8.58 -8.77
N ASP A 101 9.14 -9.36 -9.70
CA ASP A 101 8.41 -10.30 -10.55
C ASP A 101 8.39 -11.74 -9.96
N VAL A 102 8.94 -11.96 -8.76
CA VAL A 102 8.93 -13.29 -8.11
C VAL A 102 7.68 -13.41 -7.24
N ASP A 103 6.53 -13.45 -7.89
CA ASP A 103 5.19 -13.32 -7.29
C ASP A 103 4.25 -14.50 -7.62
N GLY A 104 4.81 -15.68 -7.90
CA GLY A 104 4.05 -16.87 -8.27
C GLY A 104 2.94 -17.25 -7.28
N THR A 105 1.84 -17.79 -7.78
CA THR A 105 0.69 -18.23 -6.98
C THR A 105 0.94 -19.55 -6.23
N CYS A 106 2.01 -20.26 -6.52
CA CYS A 106 2.49 -21.46 -5.82
C CYS A 106 4.02 -21.48 -5.83
N PHE A 107 4.61 -22.31 -4.97
CA PHE A 107 6.07 -22.41 -4.81
C PHE A 107 6.78 -22.69 -6.14
N GLU A 108 6.32 -23.64 -6.93
CA GLU A 108 6.95 -24.01 -8.21
C GLU A 108 7.01 -22.83 -9.17
N ASN A 109 5.92 -22.10 -9.32
CA ASN A 109 5.87 -20.91 -10.18
C ASN A 109 6.80 -19.80 -9.67
N ALA A 110 6.79 -19.50 -8.37
CA ALA A 110 7.65 -18.50 -7.78
C ALA A 110 9.15 -18.89 -7.90
N PHE A 111 9.49 -20.16 -7.68
CA PHE A 111 10.84 -20.67 -7.85
C PHE A 111 11.31 -20.59 -9.32
N ASN A 112 10.44 -20.87 -10.29
CA ASN A 112 10.75 -20.71 -11.71
C ASN A 112 10.95 -19.24 -12.09
N LEU A 113 10.14 -18.30 -11.54
CA LEU A 113 10.32 -16.86 -11.74
C LEU A 113 11.66 -16.37 -11.14
N LEU A 114 12.06 -16.90 -9.98
CA LEU A 114 13.37 -16.58 -9.40
C LEU A 114 14.51 -17.10 -10.29
N LYS A 115 14.43 -18.34 -10.81
CA LYS A 115 15.40 -18.87 -11.78
C LYS A 115 15.47 -18.02 -13.04
N ALA A 116 14.31 -17.59 -13.58
CA ALA A 116 14.27 -16.72 -14.73
C ALA A 116 14.90 -15.33 -14.47
N THR A 117 14.77 -14.81 -13.24
CA THR A 117 15.42 -13.56 -12.84
C THR A 117 16.94 -13.71 -12.79
N LEU A 118 17.46 -14.80 -12.25
CA LEU A 118 18.88 -15.12 -12.24
C LEU A 118 19.41 -15.39 -13.66
N SER A 119 18.66 -16.13 -14.49
CA SER A 119 18.99 -16.41 -15.88
C SER A 119 19.17 -15.12 -16.68
N ARG A 120 18.23 -14.17 -16.58
CA ARG A 120 18.33 -12.86 -17.27
C ARG A 120 19.60 -12.10 -16.91
N PHE A 121 20.04 -12.16 -15.66
CA PHE A 121 21.32 -11.57 -15.27
C PHE A 121 22.50 -12.29 -15.93
N CYS A 122 22.50 -13.62 -15.92
CA CYS A 122 23.56 -14.41 -16.53
C CYS A 122 23.63 -14.20 -18.05
N ASP A 123 22.49 -14.12 -18.73
CA ASP A 123 22.39 -13.84 -20.16
C ASP A 123 22.95 -12.46 -20.55
N ALA A 124 22.78 -11.47 -19.65
CA ALA A 124 23.34 -10.13 -19.85
C ALA A 124 24.87 -10.07 -19.59
N HIS A 125 25.45 -11.10 -18.95
CA HIS A 125 26.85 -11.15 -18.54
C HIS A 125 27.58 -12.44 -18.98
N PRO A 126 27.53 -12.83 -20.29
CA PRO A 126 28.14 -14.08 -20.77
C PRO A 126 29.65 -14.10 -20.56
N GLU A 127 30.31 -12.94 -20.50
CA GLU A 127 31.74 -12.79 -20.28
C GLU A 127 32.23 -13.33 -18.92
N LEU A 128 31.32 -13.58 -17.97
CA LEU A 128 31.70 -14.15 -16.65
C LEU A 128 32.09 -15.62 -16.76
N ALA A 129 31.52 -16.35 -17.72
CA ALA A 129 31.90 -17.76 -17.97
C ALA A 129 33.25 -17.91 -18.70
N ASP A 130 33.61 -16.92 -19.52
CA ASP A 130 34.83 -16.91 -20.32
C ASP A 130 36.00 -16.29 -19.54
N ASN A 131 36.46 -17.00 -18.48
CA ASN A 131 37.53 -16.52 -17.63
C ASN A 131 38.31 -17.70 -16.98
N ASP A 132 39.61 -17.79 -17.24
CA ASP A 132 40.49 -18.83 -16.75
C ASP A 132 40.58 -18.92 -15.20
N LYS A 133 40.17 -17.87 -14.50
CA LYS A 133 40.15 -17.84 -13.03
C LYS A 133 38.85 -18.40 -12.44
N VAL A 134 37.86 -18.70 -13.26
CA VAL A 134 36.61 -19.30 -12.84
C VAL A 134 36.72 -20.81 -12.84
N THR A 135 36.28 -21.46 -11.77
CA THR A 135 36.38 -22.93 -11.66
C THR A 135 35.36 -23.60 -12.59
N GLU A 136 35.65 -24.84 -13.00
CA GLU A 136 34.70 -25.63 -13.81
C GLU A 136 33.35 -25.80 -13.14
N GLU A 137 33.29 -25.87 -11.81
CA GLU A 137 32.03 -25.98 -11.07
C GLU A 137 31.22 -24.70 -11.15
N GLN A 138 31.85 -23.53 -11.05
CA GLN A 138 31.20 -22.23 -11.23
C GLN A 138 30.69 -22.07 -12.68
N GLN A 139 31.48 -22.49 -13.69
CA GLN A 139 31.04 -22.48 -15.07
C GLN A 139 29.81 -23.37 -15.30
N ARG A 140 29.81 -24.58 -14.73
CA ARG A 140 28.63 -25.47 -14.80
C ARG A 140 27.40 -24.91 -14.08
N ALA A 141 27.60 -24.34 -12.89
CA ALA A 141 26.49 -23.68 -12.17
C ALA A 141 25.93 -22.51 -12.95
N PHE A 142 26.79 -21.68 -13.53
CA PHE A 142 26.39 -20.56 -14.37
C PHE A 142 25.59 -21.01 -15.62
N ALA A 143 26.04 -22.08 -16.30
CA ALA A 143 25.32 -22.66 -17.43
C ALA A 143 23.92 -23.15 -17.02
N ARG A 144 23.80 -23.84 -15.86
CA ARG A 144 22.49 -24.28 -15.35
C ARG A 144 21.57 -23.11 -14.98
N LEU A 145 22.13 -21.97 -14.54
CA LEU A 145 21.34 -20.75 -14.29
C LEU A 145 20.82 -20.18 -15.60
N ILE A 146 21.64 -20.09 -16.65
CA ILE A 146 21.22 -19.63 -17.99
C ILE A 146 20.09 -20.53 -18.52
N ASP A 147 20.28 -21.84 -18.51
CA ASP A 147 19.33 -22.80 -19.05
C ASP A 147 18.09 -22.99 -18.16
N GLN A 148 18.00 -22.31 -17.03
CA GLN A 148 16.95 -22.43 -16.01
C GLN A 148 16.79 -23.86 -15.46
N THR A 149 17.83 -24.68 -15.59
CA THR A 149 17.90 -26.07 -15.06
C THR A 149 18.56 -26.14 -13.69
N ALA A 150 18.86 -24.98 -13.08
CA ALA A 150 19.49 -24.87 -11.77
C ALA A 150 18.69 -25.60 -10.70
N SER A 151 19.40 -26.40 -9.89
CA SER A 151 18.85 -27.08 -8.72
C SER A 151 18.56 -26.08 -7.60
N LEU A 152 17.87 -26.54 -6.55
CA LEU A 152 17.66 -25.74 -5.34
C LEU A 152 18.99 -25.23 -4.77
N THR A 153 19.99 -26.09 -4.68
CA THR A 153 21.31 -25.75 -4.15
C THR A 153 22.05 -24.74 -5.04
N ASP A 154 21.91 -24.84 -6.37
CA ASP A 154 22.47 -23.86 -7.30
C ASP A 154 21.85 -22.47 -7.09
N VAL A 155 20.52 -22.42 -6.92
CA VAL A 155 19.81 -21.16 -6.66
C VAL A 155 20.20 -20.58 -5.30
N GLN A 156 20.26 -21.41 -4.25
CA GLN A 156 20.68 -20.98 -2.90
C GLN A 156 22.10 -20.38 -2.87
N GLY A 157 23.00 -20.86 -3.73
CA GLY A 157 24.38 -20.37 -3.86
C GLY A 157 24.58 -19.34 -4.98
N ALA A 158 23.55 -19.00 -5.75
CA ALA A 158 23.70 -18.26 -7.00
C ALA A 158 24.36 -16.89 -6.82
N LEU A 159 23.90 -16.07 -5.85
CA LEU A 159 24.48 -14.74 -5.63
C LEU A 159 25.97 -14.83 -5.28
N LEU A 160 26.36 -15.73 -4.38
CA LEU A 160 27.77 -15.93 -4.02
C LEU A 160 28.60 -16.34 -5.24
N THR A 161 28.11 -17.32 -6.03
CA THR A 161 28.80 -17.80 -7.23
C THR A 161 28.97 -16.68 -8.25
N LEU A 162 27.94 -15.91 -8.55
CA LEU A 162 28.02 -14.79 -9.47
C LEU A 162 28.99 -13.71 -9.00
N MET A 163 28.97 -13.35 -7.72
CA MET A 163 29.92 -12.37 -7.15
C MET A 163 31.37 -12.85 -7.24
N GLN A 164 31.64 -14.12 -6.97
CA GLN A 164 32.98 -14.69 -7.11
C GLN A 164 33.45 -14.67 -8.57
N MET A 165 32.58 -15.01 -9.52
CA MET A 165 32.88 -14.95 -10.94
C MET A 165 33.16 -13.51 -11.40
N MET A 166 32.35 -12.53 -10.95
CA MET A 166 32.56 -11.11 -11.21
C MET A 166 33.91 -10.63 -10.60
N GLN A 167 34.20 -11.01 -9.36
CA GLN A 167 35.47 -10.67 -8.73
C GLN A 167 36.65 -11.27 -9.51
N ALA A 168 36.56 -12.51 -9.97
CA ALA A 168 37.55 -13.15 -10.80
C ALA A 168 37.79 -12.41 -12.12
N LYS A 169 36.72 -11.94 -12.75
CA LYS A 169 36.74 -11.20 -14.02
C LYS A 169 37.34 -9.82 -13.88
N TYR A 170 36.83 -9.01 -12.93
CA TYR A 170 37.17 -7.60 -12.81
C TYR A 170 38.29 -7.29 -11.81
N GLY A 171 38.72 -8.28 -11.01
CA GLY A 171 39.77 -8.12 -10.02
C GLY A 171 39.41 -7.24 -8.82
N LYS A 172 38.14 -6.96 -8.63
CA LYS A 172 37.59 -6.13 -7.54
C LYS A 172 36.40 -6.84 -6.90
N PRO A 173 36.14 -6.66 -5.58
CA PRO A 173 34.93 -7.14 -4.97
C PRO A 173 33.69 -6.43 -5.56
N VAL A 174 32.54 -7.00 -5.35
CA VAL A 174 31.26 -6.67 -6.03
C VAL A 174 30.39 -5.79 -5.14
N ILE A 175 29.73 -4.82 -5.72
CA ILE A 175 28.60 -4.12 -5.11
C ILE A 175 27.32 -4.91 -5.44
N LEU A 176 26.61 -5.35 -4.40
CA LEU A 176 25.35 -6.08 -4.52
C LEU A 176 24.18 -5.13 -4.30
N LEU A 177 23.31 -5.01 -5.28
CA LEU A 177 22.08 -4.22 -5.22
C LEU A 177 20.88 -5.16 -5.38
N LEU A 178 20.03 -5.27 -4.35
CA LEU A 178 18.84 -6.12 -4.36
C LEU A 178 17.60 -5.25 -4.12
N ASP A 179 16.74 -5.17 -5.12
CA ASP A 179 15.49 -4.42 -5.03
C ASP A 179 14.32 -5.38 -4.74
N GLU A 180 13.39 -4.93 -3.88
CA GLU A 180 12.18 -5.66 -3.49
C GLU A 180 12.45 -7.11 -3.00
N TYR A 181 13.46 -7.26 -2.13
CA TYR A 181 13.94 -8.55 -1.63
C TYR A 181 12.87 -9.37 -0.90
N ASP A 182 11.88 -8.72 -0.34
CA ASP A 182 10.82 -9.30 0.49
C ASP A 182 9.58 -9.75 -0.32
N VAL A 183 9.46 -9.37 -1.59
CA VAL A 183 8.31 -9.75 -2.45
C VAL A 183 8.10 -11.26 -2.53
N PRO A 184 9.13 -12.11 -2.74
CA PRO A 184 8.95 -13.56 -2.78
C PRO A 184 8.32 -14.13 -1.50
N LEU A 185 8.74 -13.60 -0.34
CA LEU A 185 8.25 -14.03 0.97
C LEU A 185 6.85 -13.47 1.27
N ALA A 186 6.57 -12.24 0.87
CA ALA A 186 5.25 -11.63 1.00
C ALA A 186 4.21 -12.41 0.21
N LYS A 187 4.48 -12.72 -1.06
CA LYS A 187 3.58 -13.50 -1.92
C LYS A 187 3.46 -14.95 -1.47
N ALA A 188 4.52 -15.55 -0.99
CA ALA A 188 4.50 -16.90 -0.42
C ALA A 188 3.61 -16.98 0.84
N SER A 189 3.63 -15.98 1.69
CA SER A 189 2.75 -15.89 2.87
C SER A 189 1.29 -15.81 2.44
N SER A 190 0.96 -14.94 1.50
CA SER A 190 -0.41 -14.77 1.01
C SER A 190 -0.96 -16.02 0.29
N ASN A 191 -0.08 -16.85 -0.30
CA ASN A 191 -0.45 -18.03 -1.07
C ASN A 191 -0.14 -19.37 -0.37
N GLY A 192 0.31 -19.35 0.90
CA GLY A 192 0.44 -20.53 1.76
C GLY A 192 1.67 -21.42 1.50
N TYR A 193 2.75 -20.91 0.86
CA TYR A 193 4.00 -21.63 0.63
C TYR A 193 5.23 -20.90 1.23
N TYR A 194 5.00 -20.16 2.34
CA TYR A 194 6.03 -19.33 2.99
C TYR A 194 7.28 -20.10 3.41
N THR A 195 7.09 -21.28 4.03
CA THR A 195 8.20 -22.10 4.53
C THR A 195 9.13 -22.56 3.41
N GLU A 196 8.56 -23.03 2.31
CA GLU A 196 9.32 -23.49 1.14
C GLU A 196 10.12 -22.33 0.50
N MET A 197 9.48 -21.15 0.36
CA MET A 197 10.17 -19.99 -0.21
C MET A 197 11.28 -19.47 0.73
N LEU A 198 11.06 -19.52 2.05
CA LEU A 198 12.06 -19.14 3.03
C LEU A 198 13.32 -20.02 2.96
N GLU A 199 13.14 -21.33 2.72
CA GLU A 199 14.26 -22.28 2.52
C GLU A 199 15.11 -21.94 1.29
N VAL A 200 14.58 -21.17 0.33
CA VAL A 200 15.32 -20.67 -0.83
C VAL A 200 15.97 -19.33 -0.54
N ILE A 201 15.18 -18.34 -0.10
CA ILE A 201 15.64 -16.94 0.02
C ILE A 201 16.66 -16.77 1.15
N LYS A 202 16.49 -17.47 2.28
CA LYS A 202 17.40 -17.35 3.41
C LYS A 202 18.83 -17.79 3.07
N PRO A 203 19.12 -18.98 2.51
CA PRO A 203 20.45 -19.35 2.06
C PRO A 203 20.98 -18.45 0.95
N LEU A 204 20.16 -18.09 -0.04
CA LEU A 204 20.53 -17.19 -1.14
C LEU A 204 21.12 -15.88 -0.62
N MET A 205 20.44 -15.26 0.36
CA MET A 205 20.89 -14.01 0.97
C MET A 205 22.06 -14.21 1.92
N SER A 206 22.00 -15.20 2.80
CA SER A 206 23.01 -15.40 3.85
C SER A 206 24.38 -15.76 3.27
N THR A 207 24.45 -16.56 2.22
CA THR A 207 25.72 -16.91 1.55
C THR A 207 26.36 -15.71 0.85
N ALA A 208 25.56 -14.81 0.30
CA ALA A 208 26.03 -13.62 -0.37
C ALA A 208 26.53 -12.53 0.60
N LEU A 209 25.89 -12.40 1.77
CA LEU A 209 26.07 -11.27 2.68
C LEU A 209 26.99 -11.57 3.86
N LYS A 210 27.17 -12.85 4.21
CA LYS A 210 27.94 -13.25 5.38
C LYS A 210 29.32 -13.79 5.00
N ASP A 211 30.35 -13.24 5.63
CA ASP A 211 31.74 -13.72 5.48
C ASP A 211 32.17 -13.92 4.00
N ASN A 212 31.69 -13.06 3.10
CA ASN A 212 31.92 -13.14 1.67
C ASN A 212 33.01 -12.16 1.22
N PRO A 213 34.22 -12.61 0.93
CA PRO A 213 35.33 -11.74 0.50
C PRO A 213 35.10 -11.10 -0.87
N ALA A 214 34.15 -11.60 -1.64
CA ALA A 214 33.75 -11.00 -2.91
C ALA A 214 32.76 -9.83 -2.75
N LEU A 215 32.25 -9.55 -1.54
CA LEU A 215 31.36 -8.44 -1.27
C LEU A 215 32.13 -7.17 -0.90
N GLN A 216 31.90 -6.09 -1.62
CA GLN A 216 32.38 -4.75 -1.27
C GLN A 216 31.37 -3.99 -0.41
N MET A 217 30.11 -4.03 -0.80
CA MET A 217 28.99 -3.39 -0.17
C MET A 217 27.69 -3.97 -0.73
N ALA A 218 26.66 -4.04 0.10
CA ALA A 218 25.30 -4.36 -0.35
C ALA A 218 24.30 -3.26 0.03
N VAL A 219 23.41 -2.92 -0.91
CA VAL A 219 22.22 -2.12 -0.64
C VAL A 219 21.00 -2.95 -1.01
N ILE A 220 20.08 -3.07 -0.09
CA ILE A 220 18.92 -3.95 -0.21
C ILE A 220 17.68 -3.11 0.07
N THR A 221 16.65 -3.20 -0.78
CA THR A 221 15.40 -2.48 -0.57
C THR A 221 14.21 -3.43 -0.49
N GLY A 222 13.22 -3.04 0.32
CA GLY A 222 11.97 -3.76 0.49
C GLY A 222 10.90 -2.92 1.20
N CYS A 223 9.75 -3.51 1.47
CA CYS A 223 8.69 -2.88 2.26
C CYS A 223 8.85 -3.19 3.76
N LEU A 224 9.16 -4.43 4.11
CA LEU A 224 9.30 -4.87 5.49
C LEU A 224 10.71 -5.42 5.79
N ARG A 225 11.10 -5.32 7.05
CA ARG A 225 12.30 -5.98 7.55
C ARG A 225 11.95 -7.40 8.01
N VAL A 226 12.27 -8.40 7.20
CA VAL A 226 12.11 -9.83 7.54
C VAL A 226 13.22 -10.26 8.50
N ALA A 227 13.09 -9.93 9.79
CA ALA A 227 14.18 -10.03 10.75
C ALA A 227 14.20 -11.33 11.59
N LYS A 228 13.05 -11.93 11.89
CA LYS A 228 12.97 -13.13 12.74
C LYS A 228 13.55 -14.38 12.07
N GLU A 229 13.57 -14.41 10.76
CA GLU A 229 13.99 -15.58 9.97
C GLU A 229 15.50 -15.70 9.82
N SER A 230 16.26 -14.88 10.53
CA SER A 230 17.73 -14.91 10.50
C SER A 230 18.37 -14.77 9.10
N VAL A 231 17.66 -14.17 8.14
CA VAL A 231 18.21 -13.87 6.80
C VAL A 231 19.47 -13.02 6.93
N PHE A 232 19.47 -12.06 7.85
CA PHE A 232 20.58 -11.15 8.12
C PHE A 232 21.37 -11.50 9.41
N THR A 233 21.07 -12.62 10.06
CA THR A 233 21.75 -13.02 11.31
C THR A 233 23.19 -13.40 11.04
N GLY A 234 24.11 -12.74 11.73
CA GLY A 234 25.57 -12.99 11.61
C GLY A 234 26.28 -12.11 10.58
N THR A 235 25.59 -11.15 9.97
CA THR A 235 26.25 -10.08 9.21
C THR A 235 26.74 -9.02 10.20
N ASN A 236 28.08 -8.89 10.35
CA ASN A 236 28.69 -8.10 11.42
C ASN A 236 28.54 -6.59 11.25
N ASN A 237 28.41 -6.10 10.01
CA ASN A 237 28.30 -4.68 9.69
C ASN A 237 27.00 -4.40 8.90
N PHE A 238 25.87 -4.74 9.52
CA PHE A 238 24.53 -4.58 8.97
C PHE A 238 23.80 -3.40 9.61
N VAL A 239 23.28 -2.50 8.79
CA VAL A 239 22.41 -1.40 9.21
C VAL A 239 21.05 -1.55 8.51
N SER A 240 19.99 -1.41 9.28
CA SER A 240 18.63 -1.31 8.76
C SER A 240 18.15 0.12 8.93
N ASP A 241 17.61 0.69 7.88
CA ASP A 241 17.00 2.02 7.85
C ASP A 241 15.52 1.88 7.48
N THR A 242 14.65 2.23 8.42
CA THR A 242 13.19 2.09 8.33
C THR A 242 12.52 3.46 8.29
N ILE A 243 11.20 3.50 8.19
CA ILE A 243 10.44 4.76 8.28
C ILE A 243 10.55 5.43 9.66
N SER A 244 11.05 4.73 10.67
CA SER A 244 11.27 5.27 12.02
C SER A 244 12.62 5.98 12.17
N ASP A 245 13.56 5.75 11.25
CA ASP A 245 14.93 6.27 11.29
C ASP A 245 15.04 7.60 10.55
N SER A 246 15.97 8.47 11.00
CA SER A 246 16.20 9.80 10.42
C SER A 246 17.38 9.86 9.46
N HIS A 247 18.06 8.73 9.20
CA HIS A 247 19.34 8.75 8.48
C HIS A 247 19.19 8.91 6.97
N LEU A 248 18.31 8.12 6.32
CA LEU A 248 18.10 8.15 4.86
C LEU A 248 16.67 8.57 4.50
N ASN A 249 15.98 9.26 5.39
CA ASN A 249 14.57 9.54 5.28
C ASN A 249 14.21 10.51 4.13
N GLU A 250 15.09 11.42 3.74
CA GLU A 250 14.86 12.41 2.68
C GLU A 250 15.04 11.86 1.25
N TYR A 251 15.68 10.69 1.09
CA TYR A 251 15.97 10.16 -0.25
C TYR A 251 14.83 9.34 -0.83
N PHE A 252 13.86 8.96 -0.01
CA PHE A 252 12.71 8.14 -0.42
C PHE A 252 11.41 8.89 -0.15
N GLY A 253 10.85 9.47 -1.19
CA GLY A 253 9.73 10.37 -1.14
C GLY A 253 10.13 11.81 -1.49
N PHE A 254 9.18 12.75 -1.45
CA PHE A 254 9.45 14.17 -1.66
C PHE A 254 9.30 14.95 -0.36
N THR A 255 10.25 15.80 -0.06
CA THR A 255 10.17 16.79 1.02
C THR A 255 9.29 17.96 0.61
N GLN A 256 8.79 18.75 1.57
CA GLN A 256 8.02 19.97 1.29
C GLN A 256 8.76 20.90 0.33
N LYS A 257 10.06 21.12 0.55
CA LYS A 257 10.89 22.00 -0.31
C LYS A 257 10.94 21.51 -1.76
N GLU A 258 11.04 20.19 -1.97
CA GLU A 258 11.07 19.60 -3.31
C GLU A 258 9.71 19.70 -3.99
N VAL A 259 8.62 19.53 -3.24
CA VAL A 259 7.26 19.73 -3.76
C VAL A 259 7.03 21.19 -4.13
N ASP A 260 7.44 22.14 -3.29
CA ASP A 260 7.33 23.57 -3.60
C ASP A 260 8.06 23.92 -4.91
N GLN A 261 9.30 23.42 -5.08
CA GLN A 261 10.07 23.62 -6.31
C GLN A 261 9.41 22.97 -7.52
N LEU A 262 8.89 21.75 -7.37
CA LEU A 262 8.19 21.02 -8.43
C LEU A 262 6.92 21.78 -8.87
N LEU A 263 6.18 22.38 -7.94
CA LEU A 263 5.00 23.19 -8.23
C LEU A 263 5.37 24.50 -8.98
N GLU A 264 6.47 25.13 -8.60
CA GLU A 264 6.99 26.29 -9.30
C GLU A 264 7.40 25.94 -10.74
N ASP A 265 8.18 24.88 -10.91
CA ASP A 265 8.68 24.42 -12.21
C ASP A 265 7.56 23.95 -13.15
N SER A 266 6.49 23.37 -12.59
CA SER A 266 5.32 22.93 -13.35
C SER A 266 4.29 24.05 -13.61
N GLY A 267 4.40 25.17 -12.91
CA GLY A 267 3.43 26.28 -12.99
C GLY A 267 2.08 25.96 -12.32
N THR A 268 2.05 25.05 -11.33
CA THR A 268 0.84 24.55 -10.66
C THR A 268 0.76 24.92 -9.18
N THR A 269 1.38 26.02 -8.78
CA THR A 269 1.43 26.49 -7.37
C THR A 269 0.05 26.73 -6.75
N GLY A 270 -0.98 26.96 -7.57
CA GLY A 270 -2.38 27.11 -7.12
C GLY A 270 -2.97 25.84 -6.49
N HIS A 271 -2.36 24.66 -6.71
CA HIS A 271 -2.82 23.36 -6.21
C HIS A 271 -2.01 22.85 -5.00
N ALA A 272 -1.22 23.70 -4.35
CA ALA A 272 -0.38 23.30 -3.21
C ALA A 272 -1.21 22.73 -2.03
N GLU A 273 -2.37 23.33 -1.74
CA GLU A 273 -3.24 22.88 -0.66
C GLU A 273 -3.87 21.52 -0.98
N ASP A 274 -4.27 21.29 -2.22
CA ASP A 274 -4.81 20.00 -2.67
C ASP A 274 -3.76 18.89 -2.55
N ILE A 275 -2.55 19.14 -3.06
CA ILE A 275 -1.42 18.19 -2.98
C ILE A 275 -1.08 17.89 -1.52
N LYS A 276 -1.11 18.89 -0.66
CA LYS A 276 -0.85 18.70 0.77
C LYS A 276 -1.93 17.88 1.45
N ALA A 277 -3.18 18.16 1.18
CA ALA A 277 -4.30 17.43 1.80
C ALA A 277 -4.37 15.96 1.37
N TRP A 278 -4.00 15.66 0.11
CA TRP A 278 -4.17 14.35 -0.48
C TRP A 278 -2.93 13.47 -0.42
N TYR A 279 -1.72 14.00 -0.52
CA TYR A 279 -0.50 13.22 -0.76
C TYR A 279 0.63 13.45 0.24
N ASP A 280 0.44 14.36 1.20
CA ASP A 280 1.35 14.58 2.34
C ASP A 280 1.03 13.64 3.52
N GLY A 281 1.63 13.90 4.65
CA GLY A 281 1.29 13.31 5.95
C GLY A 281 2.09 12.09 6.34
N TYR A 282 2.97 11.56 5.47
CA TYR A 282 3.91 10.52 5.87
C TYR A 282 5.04 11.11 6.69
N HIS A 283 5.27 10.54 7.87
CA HIS A 283 6.31 11.03 8.77
C HIS A 283 7.44 10.01 8.91
N PHE A 284 8.54 10.22 8.18
CA PHE A 284 9.73 9.36 8.20
C PHE A 284 10.82 9.97 9.08
N GLY A 285 11.21 9.25 10.15
CA GLY A 285 12.17 9.81 11.10
C GLY A 285 11.67 11.13 11.70
N ASP A 286 12.24 12.24 11.26
CA ASP A 286 11.94 13.60 11.71
C ASP A 286 11.44 14.51 10.57
N LEU A 287 11.14 13.94 9.39
CA LEU A 287 10.68 14.67 8.21
C LEU A 287 9.26 14.28 7.81
N ASP A 288 8.51 15.26 7.33
CA ASP A 288 7.26 15.06 6.61
C ASP A 288 7.57 14.82 5.13
N ILE A 289 6.97 13.78 4.57
CA ILE A 289 7.31 13.24 3.25
C ILE A 289 6.02 13.03 2.46
N TYR A 290 6.04 13.45 1.19
CA TYR A 290 4.99 13.18 0.20
C TYR A 290 5.28 11.90 -0.57
N CYS A 291 4.23 11.20 -1.00
CA CYS A 291 4.38 10.07 -1.92
C CYS A 291 4.67 10.57 -3.35
N PRO A 292 5.83 10.25 -3.93
CA PRO A 292 6.19 10.75 -5.27
C PRO A 292 5.26 10.31 -6.38
N TRP A 293 4.76 9.07 -6.29
CA TRP A 293 3.87 8.51 -7.29
C TRP A 293 2.59 9.34 -7.43
N ASP A 294 1.99 9.72 -6.30
CA ASP A 294 0.71 10.41 -6.27
C ASP A 294 0.86 11.85 -6.71
N VAL A 295 1.88 12.55 -6.19
CA VAL A 295 2.22 13.92 -6.59
C VAL A 295 2.47 14.01 -8.11
N MET A 296 3.27 13.09 -8.68
CA MET A 296 3.62 13.11 -10.10
C MET A 296 2.41 12.77 -10.99
N ASN A 297 1.53 11.85 -10.57
CA ASN A 297 0.30 11.55 -11.30
C ASN A 297 -0.64 12.75 -11.32
N TYR A 298 -0.87 13.39 -10.18
CA TYR A 298 -1.74 14.56 -10.12
C TYR A 298 -1.21 15.72 -10.96
N LEU A 299 0.09 15.98 -10.91
CA LEU A 299 0.71 17.01 -11.77
C LEU A 299 0.56 16.70 -13.27
N ARG A 300 0.67 15.43 -13.67
CA ARG A 300 0.39 15.02 -15.05
C ARG A 300 -1.06 15.31 -15.42
N ASP A 301 -1.99 15.01 -14.53
CA ASP A 301 -3.41 15.25 -14.78
C ASP A 301 -3.72 16.75 -14.86
N LEU A 302 -3.10 17.58 -14.02
CA LEU A 302 -3.16 19.04 -14.11
C LEU A 302 -2.55 19.60 -15.40
N GLN A 303 -1.56 18.95 -15.99
CA GLN A 303 -1.04 19.33 -17.31
C GLN A 303 -2.06 19.08 -18.43
N ASN A 304 -2.92 18.08 -18.28
CA ASN A 304 -3.96 17.74 -19.25
C ASN A 304 -5.23 18.57 -19.01
N ASP A 305 -5.63 18.74 -17.76
CA ASP A 305 -6.77 19.55 -17.33
C ASP A 305 -6.38 20.39 -16.11
N PRO A 306 -6.23 21.73 -16.27
CA PRO A 306 -5.89 22.63 -15.15
C PRO A 306 -6.90 22.65 -13.99
N ASN A 307 -8.09 22.08 -14.19
CA ASN A 307 -9.11 21.95 -13.15
C ASN A 307 -9.26 20.51 -12.64
N ALA A 308 -8.30 19.62 -12.91
CA ALA A 308 -8.36 18.25 -12.42
C ALA A 308 -8.43 18.25 -10.88
N GLU A 309 -9.36 17.45 -10.35
CA GLU A 309 -9.45 17.20 -8.92
C GLU A 309 -8.43 16.11 -8.51
N PRO A 310 -7.92 16.15 -7.26
CA PRO A 310 -7.11 15.07 -6.73
C PRO A 310 -7.86 13.72 -6.75
N ALA A 311 -7.12 12.64 -6.97
CA ALA A 311 -7.68 11.30 -7.03
C ALA A 311 -6.78 10.29 -6.31
N SER A 312 -7.32 9.11 -5.97
CA SER A 312 -6.54 8.02 -5.43
C SER A 312 -5.77 7.31 -6.54
N TYR A 313 -4.44 7.55 -6.61
CA TYR A 313 -3.53 6.89 -7.55
C TYR A 313 -2.91 5.63 -6.94
N TRP A 314 -2.91 5.49 -5.63
CA TRP A 314 -2.33 4.36 -4.93
C TRP A 314 -3.26 3.14 -4.94
N GLU A 315 -4.57 3.33 -4.86
CA GLU A 315 -5.60 2.28 -4.82
C GLU A 315 -5.47 1.28 -5.97
N ASN A 316 -5.33 1.78 -7.20
CA ASN A 316 -5.26 0.94 -8.42
C ASN A 316 -3.90 0.24 -8.63
N THR A 317 -2.93 0.44 -7.76
CA THR A 317 -1.55 -0.01 -7.96
C THR A 317 -0.98 -0.78 -6.78
N SER A 318 -1.69 -0.80 -5.66
CA SER A 318 -1.32 -1.49 -4.42
C SER A 318 -2.19 -2.72 -4.21
N ASP A 319 -1.62 -3.76 -3.62
CA ASP A 319 -2.37 -4.94 -3.19
C ASP A 319 -3.06 -4.58 -1.85
N ASN A 320 -4.29 -4.08 -1.91
CA ASN A 320 -5.09 -3.70 -0.74
C ASN A 320 -5.57 -4.91 0.08
N ALA A 321 -5.15 -6.12 -0.30
CA ALA A 321 -5.44 -7.34 0.44
C ALA A 321 -5.02 -7.26 1.92
N ILE A 322 -4.03 -6.42 2.25
CA ILE A 322 -3.62 -6.18 3.65
C ILE A 322 -4.75 -5.53 4.44
N ILE A 323 -5.40 -4.47 3.93
CA ILE A 323 -6.53 -3.83 4.61
C ILE A 323 -7.70 -4.80 4.70
N ARG A 324 -8.00 -5.53 3.62
CA ARG A 324 -9.07 -6.50 3.60
C ARG A 324 -8.84 -7.62 4.62
N SER A 325 -7.65 -8.19 4.66
CA SER A 325 -7.29 -9.21 5.65
C SER A 325 -7.36 -8.69 7.09
N PHE A 326 -7.09 -7.41 7.29
CA PHE A 326 -7.25 -6.72 8.57
C PHE A 326 -8.72 -6.62 8.98
N ILE A 327 -9.62 -6.26 8.06
CA ILE A 327 -11.06 -6.16 8.31
C ILE A 327 -11.65 -7.55 8.59
N ASP A 328 -11.25 -8.58 7.84
CA ASP A 328 -11.70 -9.96 8.04
C ASP A 328 -11.29 -10.54 9.42
N TYR A 329 -10.22 -10.01 10.02
CA TYR A 329 -9.69 -10.43 11.33
C TYR A 329 -10.16 -9.53 12.49
N ALA A 330 -11.00 -8.52 12.21
CA ALA A 330 -11.37 -7.49 13.18
C ALA A 330 -12.23 -8.04 14.31
N GLU A 331 -11.63 -8.16 15.50
CA GLU A 331 -12.33 -8.26 16.79
C GLU A 331 -12.86 -6.88 17.22
N ASP A 332 -13.73 -6.85 18.23
CA ASP A 332 -14.38 -5.63 18.71
C ASP A 332 -13.39 -4.46 19.00
N SER A 333 -12.21 -4.77 19.55
CA SER A 333 -11.17 -3.78 19.89
C SER A 333 -10.52 -3.12 18.67
N ILE A 334 -10.34 -3.88 17.60
CA ILE A 334 -9.75 -3.41 16.34
C ILE A 334 -10.70 -2.43 15.68
N SER A 335 -11.95 -2.76 15.76
CA SER A 335 -13.03 -2.03 15.17
C SER A 335 -13.18 -0.60 15.75
N GLU A 336 -13.20 -0.44 17.08
CA GLU A 336 -13.23 0.87 17.74
C GLU A 336 -12.03 1.76 17.36
N LYS A 337 -10.85 1.15 17.15
CA LYS A 337 -9.64 1.85 16.76
C LYS A 337 -9.69 2.32 15.30
N LEU A 338 -10.23 1.49 14.41
CA LEU A 338 -10.42 1.87 13.01
C LEU A 338 -11.40 3.05 12.89
N GLU A 339 -12.50 3.04 13.67
CA GLU A 339 -13.44 4.18 13.75
C GLU A 339 -12.73 5.47 14.18
N THR A 340 -11.92 5.36 15.24
CA THR A 340 -11.15 6.49 15.72
C THR A 340 -10.27 7.07 14.60
N LEU A 341 -9.63 6.22 13.80
CA LEU A 341 -8.78 6.62 12.68
C LEU A 341 -9.59 7.27 11.55
N LEU A 342 -10.70 6.65 11.13
CA LEU A 342 -11.56 7.17 10.06
C LEU A 342 -12.25 8.48 10.44
N SER A 343 -12.58 8.67 11.72
CA SER A 343 -13.10 9.95 12.22
C SER A 343 -12.04 11.05 12.37
N GLY A 344 -10.77 10.79 11.98
CA GLY A 344 -9.67 11.74 12.06
C GLY A 344 -8.97 11.79 13.42
N GLY A 345 -9.27 10.85 14.31
CA GLY A 345 -8.56 10.66 15.58
C GLY A 345 -7.27 9.87 15.41
N TYR A 346 -6.62 9.56 16.54
CA TYR A 346 -5.42 8.71 16.56
C TYR A 346 -5.58 7.56 17.55
N ILE A 347 -4.85 6.48 17.28
CA ILE A 347 -4.74 5.33 18.18
C ILE A 347 -3.32 5.21 18.70
N VAL A 348 -3.17 4.65 19.91
CA VAL A 348 -1.85 4.37 20.48
C VAL A 348 -1.57 2.89 20.40
N GLN A 349 -0.47 2.52 19.72
CA GLN A 349 -0.11 1.13 19.48
C GLN A 349 1.37 0.89 19.70
N LYS A 350 1.70 -0.30 20.19
CA LYS A 350 3.07 -0.77 20.24
C LYS A 350 3.48 -1.30 18.87
N ILE A 351 4.56 -0.75 18.32
CA ILE A 351 5.03 -1.10 16.98
C ILE A 351 6.17 -2.09 17.04
N ARG A 352 6.06 -3.15 16.24
CA ARG A 352 7.08 -4.16 16.03
C ARG A 352 7.68 -3.99 14.64
N GLU A 353 8.88 -3.45 14.57
CA GLU A 353 9.58 -3.27 13.29
C GLU A 353 10.15 -4.59 12.73
N ASN A 354 10.35 -5.58 13.58
CA ASN A 354 10.87 -6.89 13.23
C ASN A 354 9.71 -7.88 13.04
N LEU A 355 8.99 -7.76 11.94
CA LEU A 355 7.88 -8.64 11.59
C LEU A 355 8.31 -9.68 10.56
N THR A 356 7.70 -10.86 10.62
CA THR A 356 7.73 -11.83 9.54
C THR A 356 6.35 -11.91 8.89
N TYR A 357 6.30 -12.17 7.60
CA TYR A 357 5.03 -12.32 6.89
C TYR A 357 4.17 -13.47 7.43
N ASP A 358 4.78 -14.50 8.01
CA ASP A 358 4.10 -15.66 8.60
C ASP A 358 3.27 -15.31 9.86
N TYR A 359 3.59 -14.20 10.53
CA TYR A 359 2.91 -13.74 11.75
C TYR A 359 1.97 -12.55 11.52
N LEU A 360 1.62 -12.23 10.28
CA LEU A 360 0.76 -11.09 9.97
C LEU A 360 -0.56 -11.13 10.73
N HIS A 361 -1.18 -12.31 10.81
CA HIS A 361 -2.49 -12.53 11.44
C HIS A 361 -2.40 -13.09 12.87
N SER A 362 -1.22 -13.10 13.49
CA SER A 362 -1.03 -13.75 14.79
C SER A 362 -1.35 -12.85 16.00
N SER A 363 -1.44 -11.55 15.83
CA SER A 363 -1.82 -10.60 16.89
C SER A 363 -2.24 -9.24 16.33
N GLU A 364 -3.06 -8.54 17.11
CA GLU A 364 -3.46 -7.16 16.81
C GLU A 364 -2.25 -6.20 16.67
N GLU A 365 -1.22 -6.33 17.53
CA GLU A 365 0.00 -5.51 17.43
C GLU A 365 0.71 -5.68 16.08
N ASN A 366 0.70 -6.88 15.51
CA ASN A 366 1.33 -7.15 14.22
C ASN A 366 0.54 -6.48 13.08
N LEU A 367 -0.78 -6.54 13.13
CA LEU A 367 -1.65 -5.89 12.13
C LEU A 367 -1.41 -4.37 12.07
N TRP A 368 -1.42 -3.69 13.22
CA TRP A 368 -1.14 -2.25 13.29
C TRP A 368 0.28 -1.90 12.86
N SER A 369 1.25 -2.75 13.21
CA SER A 369 2.64 -2.55 12.81
C SER A 369 2.81 -2.64 11.29
N ILE A 370 2.11 -3.56 10.63
CA ILE A 370 2.18 -3.68 9.17
C ILE A 370 1.54 -2.48 8.48
N LEU A 371 0.34 -2.06 8.91
CA LEU A 371 -0.30 -0.87 8.35
C LEU A 371 0.62 0.37 8.46
N TYR A 372 1.33 0.50 9.59
CA TYR A 372 2.33 1.56 9.76
C TYR A 372 3.52 1.40 8.81
N LEU A 373 4.17 0.23 8.79
CA LEU A 373 5.38 0.01 8.01
C LEU A 373 5.13 0.02 6.48
N THR A 374 3.91 -0.31 6.06
CA THR A 374 3.52 -0.30 4.64
C THR A 374 2.91 1.02 4.18
N GLY A 375 2.73 2.00 5.09
CA GLY A 375 2.31 3.36 4.77
C GLY A 375 0.80 3.61 4.78
N TYR A 376 -0.02 2.64 5.19
CA TYR A 376 -1.45 2.90 5.41
C TYR A 376 -1.72 3.73 6.67
N LEU A 377 -0.79 3.70 7.63
CA LEU A 377 -0.78 4.57 8.79
C LEU A 377 0.55 5.30 8.89
N THR A 378 0.53 6.43 9.54
CA THR A 378 1.73 7.20 9.89
C THR A 378 1.72 7.56 11.37
N ARG A 379 2.86 7.97 11.90
CA ARG A 379 2.96 8.38 13.31
C ARG A 379 2.73 9.89 13.46
N ILE A 380 2.12 10.27 14.57
CA ILE A 380 2.12 11.68 15.01
C ILE A 380 3.49 11.98 15.63
N PRO A 381 4.15 13.10 15.26
CA PRO A 381 5.37 13.55 15.91
C PRO A 381 5.18 13.67 17.43
N PRO A 382 6.11 13.15 18.26
CA PRO A 382 5.96 13.20 19.71
C PRO A 382 5.75 14.60 20.30
N ALA A 383 6.28 15.62 19.62
CA ALA A 383 6.11 17.03 20.03
C ALA A 383 4.67 17.55 19.88
N SER A 384 3.87 16.93 19.02
CA SER A 384 2.47 17.30 18.76
C SER A 384 1.48 16.57 19.68
N LEU A 385 1.97 15.65 20.53
CA LEU A 385 1.12 14.88 21.43
C LEU A 385 0.93 15.61 22.78
N PRO A 386 -0.29 15.57 23.36
CA PRO A 386 -0.55 16.21 24.65
C PRO A 386 0.16 15.54 25.85
N LYS A 387 0.55 14.25 25.68
CA LYS A 387 1.27 13.47 26.68
C LYS A 387 2.35 12.62 26.02
N LYS A 388 3.46 12.40 26.76
CA LYS A 388 4.51 11.48 26.31
C LYS A 388 4.00 10.04 26.39
N LEU A 389 4.21 9.30 25.31
CA LEU A 389 3.83 7.88 25.23
C LEU A 389 4.84 6.98 25.95
N PRO A 390 4.43 5.79 26.40
CA PRO A 390 5.31 4.73 26.85
C PRO A 390 6.36 4.36 25.79
N ARG A 391 7.45 3.76 26.23
CA ARG A 391 8.53 3.34 25.32
C ARG A 391 8.06 2.25 24.34
N GLY A 392 8.26 2.49 23.05
CA GLY A 392 7.90 1.56 21.98
C GLY A 392 6.44 1.67 21.51
N GLU A 393 5.68 2.62 22.05
CA GLU A 393 4.35 2.96 21.56
C GLU A 393 4.38 4.20 20.67
N LEU A 394 3.57 4.19 19.61
CA LEU A 394 3.37 5.31 18.68
C LEU A 394 1.89 5.69 18.64
N ALA A 395 1.64 6.98 18.49
CA ALA A 395 0.32 7.47 18.09
C ALA A 395 0.21 7.40 16.57
N LEU A 396 -0.73 6.62 16.07
CA LEU A 396 -0.92 6.36 14.66
C LEU A 396 -2.16 7.07 14.14
N VAL A 397 -2.07 7.59 12.92
CA VAL A 397 -3.16 8.24 12.18
C VAL A 397 -3.15 7.76 10.72
N ILE A 398 -4.25 7.95 10.03
CA ILE A 398 -4.30 7.87 8.55
C ILE A 398 -3.56 9.09 8.01
N PRO A 399 -2.58 8.92 7.09
CA PRO A 399 -1.69 10.01 6.69
C PRO A 399 -2.40 11.16 5.96
N ASN A 400 -3.35 10.85 5.07
CA ASN A 400 -3.92 11.83 4.16
C ASN A 400 -5.30 11.41 3.63
N ALA A 401 -5.89 12.24 2.76
CA ALA A 401 -7.20 12.01 2.19
C ALA A 401 -7.23 10.79 1.25
N GLU A 402 -6.18 10.56 0.47
CA GLU A 402 -6.08 9.40 -0.42
C GLU A 402 -6.16 8.08 0.34
N VAL A 403 -5.33 7.91 1.36
CA VAL A 403 -5.34 6.68 2.16
C VAL A 403 -6.65 6.51 2.94
N ARG A 404 -7.28 7.62 3.35
CA ARG A 404 -8.61 7.59 3.96
C ARG A 404 -9.65 7.02 3.00
N GLU A 405 -9.67 7.51 1.74
CA GLU A 405 -10.57 7.01 0.70
C GLU A 405 -10.36 5.51 0.43
N ILE A 406 -9.10 5.04 0.42
CA ILE A 406 -8.79 3.61 0.27
C ILE A 406 -9.39 2.78 1.42
N PHE A 407 -9.29 3.24 2.67
CA PHE A 407 -9.93 2.56 3.79
C PHE A 407 -11.46 2.54 3.64
N GLU A 408 -12.07 3.68 3.31
CA GLU A 408 -13.52 3.82 3.13
C GLU A 408 -14.03 2.88 2.01
N ASN A 409 -13.36 2.87 0.85
CA ASN A 409 -13.71 1.99 -0.28
C ASN A 409 -13.54 0.51 0.07
N THR A 410 -12.45 0.13 0.74
CA THR A 410 -12.20 -1.28 1.12
C THR A 410 -13.24 -1.77 2.13
N VAL A 411 -13.63 -0.93 3.09
CA VAL A 411 -14.71 -1.22 4.04
C VAL A 411 -16.03 -1.39 3.27
N GLN A 412 -16.34 -0.50 2.33
CA GLN A 412 -17.55 -0.59 1.52
C GLN A 412 -17.59 -1.87 0.67
N GLU A 413 -16.50 -2.25 0.01
CA GLU A 413 -16.39 -3.48 -0.76
C GLU A 413 -16.58 -4.73 0.11
N TRP A 414 -15.98 -4.74 1.30
CA TRP A 414 -16.15 -5.83 2.26
C TRP A 414 -17.62 -6.00 2.66
N PHE A 415 -18.34 -4.89 2.89
CA PHE A 415 -19.77 -4.90 3.14
C PHE A 415 -20.56 -5.49 1.98
N ASP A 416 -20.29 -5.03 0.77
CA ASP A 416 -20.99 -5.49 -0.43
C ASP A 416 -20.81 -7.00 -0.63
N ASP A 417 -19.62 -7.53 -0.41
CA ASP A 417 -19.32 -8.96 -0.54
C ASP A 417 -19.98 -9.79 0.57
N THR A 418 -19.91 -9.33 1.81
CA THR A 418 -20.56 -9.99 2.95
C THR A 418 -22.07 -9.97 2.78
N ALA A 419 -22.58 -8.86 2.29
CA ALA A 419 -23.99 -8.69 1.98
C ALA A 419 -24.46 -9.61 0.83
N LYS A 420 -23.66 -9.90 -0.18
CA LYS A 420 -23.97 -10.85 -1.28
C LYS A 420 -24.03 -12.32 -0.84
N GLY A 421 -23.27 -12.69 0.19
CA GLY A 421 -23.16 -14.07 0.68
C GLY A 421 -24.27 -14.53 1.63
N SER A 422 -25.11 -13.64 2.16
CA SER A 422 -26.16 -13.98 3.13
C SER A 422 -27.52 -14.26 2.46
N ASP A 423 -28.27 -15.27 2.99
CA ASP A 423 -29.66 -15.53 2.56
C ASP A 423 -30.59 -14.45 3.14
N ARG A 424 -31.01 -13.52 2.27
CA ARG A 424 -31.81 -12.33 2.65
C ARG A 424 -33.28 -12.49 2.30
N ARG A 425 -33.74 -13.69 1.96
CA ARG A 425 -35.15 -13.90 1.57
C ARG A 425 -36.12 -13.45 2.65
N ALA A 426 -35.84 -13.78 3.91
CA ALA A 426 -36.67 -13.39 5.05
C ALA A 426 -36.76 -11.85 5.20
N LEU A 427 -35.64 -11.14 5.06
CA LEU A 427 -35.60 -9.68 5.09
C LEU A 427 -36.44 -9.06 3.96
N PHE A 428 -36.31 -9.55 2.72
CA PHE A 428 -37.10 -9.03 1.60
C PHE A 428 -38.60 -9.38 1.74
N ASP A 429 -38.92 -10.56 2.26
CA ASP A 429 -40.30 -10.94 2.55
C ASP A 429 -40.90 -10.03 3.64
N ALA A 430 -40.15 -9.66 4.67
CA ALA A 430 -40.57 -8.71 5.69
C ALA A 430 -40.85 -7.32 5.09
N VAL A 431 -39.97 -6.82 4.21
CA VAL A 431 -40.20 -5.53 3.50
C VAL A 431 -41.50 -5.59 2.69
N TRP A 432 -41.66 -6.63 1.88
CA TRP A 432 -42.81 -6.66 0.95
C TRP A 432 -44.12 -7.20 1.55
N SER A 433 -44.08 -7.74 2.76
CA SER A 433 -45.28 -8.02 3.56
C SER A 433 -45.74 -6.82 4.41
N GLY A 434 -44.81 -5.89 4.68
CA GLY A 434 -45.06 -4.75 5.57
C GLY A 434 -44.92 -5.11 7.05
N ASN A 435 -44.20 -6.19 7.35
CA ASN A 435 -43.93 -6.64 8.72
C ASN A 435 -42.71 -5.91 9.30
N ALA A 436 -42.92 -4.82 10.01
CA ALA A 436 -41.86 -4.00 10.58
C ALA A 436 -41.12 -4.69 11.72
N GLU A 437 -41.76 -5.61 12.46
CA GLU A 437 -41.15 -6.37 13.54
C GLU A 437 -40.15 -7.38 12.98
N ALA A 438 -40.57 -8.21 12.01
CA ALA A 438 -39.65 -9.11 11.32
C ALA A 438 -38.52 -8.38 10.59
N LEU A 439 -38.82 -7.19 10.01
CA LEU A 439 -37.80 -6.37 9.37
C LEU A 439 -36.76 -5.84 10.37
N THR A 440 -37.19 -5.48 11.58
CA THR A 440 -36.29 -5.11 12.69
C THR A 440 -35.36 -6.26 13.08
N GLU A 441 -35.90 -7.46 13.25
CA GLU A 441 -35.11 -8.66 13.61
C GLU A 441 -34.10 -9.02 12.52
N GLU A 442 -34.52 -9.16 11.28
CA GLU A 442 -33.69 -9.54 10.14
C GLU A 442 -32.59 -8.50 9.86
N MET A 443 -32.95 -7.21 9.98
CA MET A 443 -31.99 -6.13 9.78
C MET A 443 -30.97 -6.05 10.92
N SER A 444 -31.41 -6.20 12.19
CA SER A 444 -30.50 -6.24 13.33
C SER A 444 -29.57 -7.45 13.28
N ASP A 445 -30.09 -8.63 12.92
CA ASP A 445 -29.29 -9.82 12.71
C ASP A 445 -28.25 -9.65 11.59
N LEU A 446 -28.65 -9.01 10.50
CA LEU A 446 -27.74 -8.69 9.41
C LEU A 446 -26.67 -7.69 9.85
N LEU A 447 -27.06 -6.62 10.55
CA LEU A 447 -26.12 -5.67 11.15
C LEU A 447 -25.15 -6.36 12.10
N TYR A 448 -25.65 -7.25 12.95
CA TYR A 448 -24.81 -7.99 13.92
C TYR A 448 -23.77 -8.86 13.25
N ARG A 449 -24.12 -9.51 12.12
CA ARG A 449 -23.22 -10.40 11.36
C ARG A 449 -22.29 -9.66 10.41
N THR A 450 -22.69 -8.48 9.92
CA THR A 450 -21.99 -7.76 8.86
C THR A 450 -21.26 -6.53 9.35
N ILE A 451 -21.73 -5.88 10.41
CA ILE A 451 -21.09 -4.70 10.98
C ILE A 451 -20.23 -5.11 12.17
N SER A 452 -18.92 -5.15 11.97
CA SER A 452 -18.00 -4.99 13.07
C SER A 452 -17.74 -3.50 13.25
N TYR A 453 -18.53 -2.80 14.06
CA TYR A 453 -18.24 -1.48 14.64
C TYR A 453 -17.87 -0.34 13.71
N HIS A 454 -18.50 0.11 12.73
CA HIS A 454 -18.14 1.43 12.23
C HIS A 454 -19.14 2.02 11.27
N ASP A 455 -19.83 2.83 11.69
CA ASP A 455 -20.22 4.15 11.27
C ASP A 455 -21.56 4.50 11.89
N TYR A 456 -21.45 5.22 12.97
CA TYR A 456 -22.62 5.80 13.61
C TYR A 456 -23.02 7.11 12.93
N ARG A 457 -22.74 7.24 11.60
CA ARG A 457 -23.21 8.36 10.78
C ARG A 457 -24.39 7.91 9.94
N GLU A 458 -25.35 8.80 9.81
CA GLU A 458 -26.56 8.60 9.00
C GLU A 458 -26.23 8.16 7.57
N ASP A 459 -25.19 8.74 6.94
CA ASP A 459 -24.74 8.42 5.60
C ASP A 459 -24.30 6.95 5.40
N PHE A 460 -23.71 6.35 6.43
CA PHE A 460 -23.31 4.95 6.40
C PHE A 460 -24.52 4.01 6.32
N TYR A 461 -25.52 4.23 7.15
CA TYR A 461 -26.72 3.40 7.15
C TYR A 461 -27.54 3.58 5.87
N HIS A 462 -27.48 4.76 5.23
CA HIS A 462 -28.02 4.97 3.90
C HIS A 462 -27.34 4.11 2.85
N ALA A 463 -25.99 4.10 2.82
CA ALA A 463 -25.20 3.27 1.91
C ALA A 463 -25.44 1.77 2.16
N PHE A 464 -25.50 1.36 3.42
CA PHE A 464 -25.82 -0.01 3.82
C PHE A 464 -27.19 -0.47 3.31
N LEU A 465 -28.25 0.32 3.54
CA LEU A 465 -29.58 0.03 3.03
C LEU A 465 -29.61 -0.04 1.50
N ALA A 466 -28.99 0.93 0.82
CA ALA A 466 -28.94 0.95 -0.63
C ALA A 466 -28.20 -0.28 -1.18
N GLY A 467 -27.07 -0.66 -0.60
CA GLY A 467 -26.25 -1.82 -0.99
C GLY A 467 -26.98 -3.15 -0.84
N ILE A 468 -27.69 -3.36 0.28
CA ILE A 468 -28.47 -4.58 0.52
C ILE A 468 -29.48 -4.85 -0.59
N PHE A 469 -30.18 -3.82 -1.03
CA PHE A 469 -31.26 -3.96 -2.00
C PHE A 469 -30.74 -3.93 -3.45
N ALA A 470 -29.72 -3.14 -3.75
CA ALA A 470 -29.07 -3.13 -5.06
C ALA A 470 -28.41 -4.48 -5.38
N GLY A 471 -27.72 -5.07 -4.42
CA GLY A 471 -27.12 -6.40 -4.53
C GLY A 471 -28.14 -7.54 -4.73
N ALA A 472 -29.41 -7.33 -4.40
CA ALA A 472 -30.51 -8.27 -4.67
C ALA A 472 -31.21 -8.03 -6.02
N GLY A 473 -30.71 -7.11 -6.83
CA GLY A 473 -31.26 -6.80 -8.15
C GLY A 473 -32.46 -5.88 -8.16
N TYR A 474 -32.78 -5.22 -7.05
CA TYR A 474 -33.81 -4.19 -7.03
C TYR A 474 -33.29 -2.87 -7.63
N SER A 475 -34.21 -2.08 -8.20
CA SER A 475 -33.88 -0.73 -8.62
C SER A 475 -33.89 0.18 -7.40
N VAL A 476 -32.71 0.60 -6.96
CA VAL A 476 -32.52 1.46 -5.78
C VAL A 476 -32.23 2.88 -6.23
N THR A 477 -32.82 3.86 -5.56
CA THR A 477 -32.47 5.28 -5.68
C THR A 477 -32.22 5.82 -4.29
N SER A 478 -31.07 6.47 -4.08
CA SER A 478 -30.66 7.07 -2.82
C SER A 478 -30.46 8.57 -3.01
N ASN A 479 -30.81 9.37 -2.00
CA ASN A 479 -30.64 10.84 -1.97
C ASN A 479 -31.19 11.60 -3.18
N ARG A 480 -32.25 11.11 -3.85
CA ARG A 480 -32.92 11.82 -4.94
C ARG A 480 -34.08 12.64 -4.44
N GLU A 481 -34.36 13.73 -5.16
CA GLU A 481 -35.53 14.55 -4.90
C GLU A 481 -36.83 13.79 -5.20
N HIS A 482 -37.68 13.65 -4.18
CA HIS A 482 -39.02 13.07 -4.26
C HIS A 482 -39.98 13.92 -3.44
N GLY A 483 -41.16 14.25 -4.02
CA GLY A 483 -42.13 15.13 -3.36
C GLY A 483 -41.54 16.52 -3.09
N GLU A 484 -41.54 16.93 -1.82
CA GLU A 484 -41.04 18.23 -1.36
C GLU A 484 -39.67 18.13 -0.64
N GLY A 485 -38.86 17.05 -0.90
CA GLY A 485 -37.57 16.83 -0.28
C GLY A 485 -36.80 15.68 -0.91
N ARG A 486 -35.78 15.22 -0.21
CA ARG A 486 -34.95 14.08 -0.62
C ARG A 486 -35.21 12.92 0.33
N SER A 487 -35.61 11.78 -0.21
CA SER A 487 -35.72 10.52 0.55
C SER A 487 -34.39 9.82 0.61
N ASP A 488 -34.13 9.14 1.72
CA ASP A 488 -32.84 8.46 1.91
C ASP A 488 -32.68 7.28 0.96
N VAL A 489 -33.58 6.30 0.99
CA VAL A 489 -33.53 5.13 0.11
C VAL A 489 -34.92 4.78 -0.42
N VAL A 490 -35.04 4.64 -1.74
CA VAL A 490 -36.24 4.14 -2.40
C VAL A 490 -35.94 2.90 -3.21
N ILE A 491 -36.70 1.86 -2.96
CA ILE A 491 -36.57 0.55 -3.59
C ILE A 491 -37.76 0.26 -4.47
N ARG A 492 -37.54 -0.13 -5.73
CA ARG A 492 -38.61 -0.44 -6.68
C ARG A 492 -38.51 -1.89 -7.16
N ASP A 493 -39.60 -2.61 -6.95
CA ASP A 493 -39.82 -3.90 -7.59
C ASP A 493 -40.83 -3.70 -8.74
N LYS A 494 -40.29 -3.46 -9.93
CA LYS A 494 -41.05 -3.20 -11.15
C LYS A 494 -41.93 -4.41 -11.55
N LYS A 495 -41.45 -5.62 -11.27
CA LYS A 495 -42.14 -6.87 -11.64
C LYS A 495 -43.43 -7.04 -10.86
N HIS A 496 -43.47 -6.68 -9.59
CA HIS A 496 -44.63 -6.85 -8.72
C HIS A 496 -45.34 -5.51 -8.44
N ARG A 497 -44.94 -4.41 -9.10
CA ARG A 497 -45.51 -3.07 -8.95
C ARG A 497 -45.61 -2.62 -7.49
N ARG A 498 -44.47 -2.64 -6.81
CA ARG A 498 -44.35 -2.24 -5.41
C ARG A 498 -43.13 -1.37 -5.19
N VAL A 499 -43.25 -0.45 -4.24
CA VAL A 499 -42.21 0.50 -3.86
C VAL A 499 -42.08 0.50 -2.35
N ALA A 500 -40.86 0.48 -1.83
CA ALA A 500 -40.56 0.71 -0.43
C ALA A 500 -39.72 1.98 -0.28
N ILE A 501 -40.08 2.85 0.61
CA ILE A 501 -39.45 4.13 0.92
C ILE A 501 -38.91 4.01 2.34
N PHE A 502 -37.65 4.24 2.52
CA PHE A 502 -36.97 4.25 3.82
C PHE A 502 -36.44 5.64 4.12
N GLU A 503 -36.68 6.08 5.35
CA GLU A 503 -36.02 7.24 5.95
C GLU A 503 -35.26 6.75 7.16
N ALA A 504 -33.97 7.00 7.21
CA ALA A 504 -33.07 6.49 8.23
C ALA A 504 -32.66 7.60 9.23
N LYS A 505 -32.51 7.25 10.49
CA LYS A 505 -32.00 8.12 11.54
C LYS A 505 -30.95 7.41 12.36
N TYR A 506 -29.95 8.14 12.81
CA TYR A 506 -28.98 7.64 13.75
C TYR A 506 -29.34 8.02 15.19
N SER A 507 -29.46 7.01 16.04
CA SER A 507 -29.74 7.18 17.47
C SER A 507 -28.48 7.00 18.31
N LYS A 508 -28.15 8.01 19.11
CA LYS A 508 -26.96 7.93 20.00
C LYS A 508 -27.14 6.91 21.14
N LEU A 509 -28.38 6.63 21.52
CA LEU A 509 -28.73 5.72 22.62
C LEU A 509 -29.90 4.82 22.20
N PRO A 510 -29.93 3.54 22.63
CA PRO A 510 -31.04 2.63 22.29
C PRO A 510 -32.42 3.17 22.67
N GLN A 511 -32.52 3.93 23.77
CA GLN A 511 -33.80 4.50 24.23
C GLN A 511 -34.36 5.60 23.29
N ALA A 512 -33.51 6.19 22.44
CA ALA A 512 -33.92 7.22 21.49
C ALA A 512 -34.48 6.63 20.19
N MET A 513 -34.21 5.37 19.86
CA MET A 513 -34.58 4.76 18.57
C MET A 513 -36.07 4.86 18.25
N ALA A 514 -36.94 4.67 19.23
CA ALA A 514 -38.39 4.79 19.00
C ALA A 514 -38.80 6.20 18.57
N THR A 515 -38.27 7.23 19.23
CA THR A 515 -38.55 8.64 18.91
C THR A 515 -37.96 9.04 17.55
N ASP A 516 -36.73 8.55 17.24
CA ASP A 516 -36.06 8.84 15.98
C ASP A 516 -36.76 8.13 14.81
N CYS A 517 -37.28 6.92 15.01
CA CYS A 517 -38.14 6.22 14.07
C CYS A 517 -39.44 7.00 13.75
N GLU A 518 -40.11 7.50 14.81
CA GLU A 518 -41.33 8.34 14.65
C GLU A 518 -41.00 9.62 13.87
N ALA A 519 -39.86 10.25 14.17
CA ALA A 519 -39.41 11.44 13.43
C ALA A 519 -39.14 11.14 11.95
N ALA A 520 -38.55 9.97 11.64
CA ALA A 520 -38.35 9.51 10.26
C ALA A 520 -39.68 9.31 9.53
N LEU A 521 -40.67 8.68 10.14
CA LEU A 521 -42.00 8.51 9.55
C LEU A 521 -42.70 9.85 9.35
N GLN A 522 -42.58 10.75 10.31
CA GLN A 522 -43.14 12.11 10.19
C GLN A 522 -42.51 12.87 9.01
N GLN A 523 -41.21 12.72 8.80
CA GLN A 523 -40.50 13.34 7.68
C GLN A 523 -41.00 12.80 6.33
N ILE A 524 -41.25 11.49 6.19
CA ILE A 524 -41.83 10.89 4.98
C ILE A 524 -43.20 11.52 4.67
N GLN A 525 -44.05 11.72 5.70
CA GLN A 525 -45.37 12.33 5.54
C GLN A 525 -45.27 13.80 5.17
N ASP A 526 -44.51 14.60 5.92
CA ASP A 526 -44.38 16.04 5.74
C ASP A 526 -43.81 16.38 4.36
N LYS A 527 -42.84 15.60 3.88
CA LYS A 527 -42.19 15.77 2.59
C LYS A 527 -42.87 15.03 1.44
N LYS A 528 -43.95 14.29 1.74
CA LYS A 528 -44.80 13.59 0.75
C LYS A 528 -43.99 12.69 -0.21
N TYR A 529 -43.02 11.96 0.28
CA TYR A 529 -42.13 11.12 -0.57
C TYR A 529 -42.87 10.05 -1.35
N ALA A 530 -44.03 9.58 -0.87
CA ALA A 530 -44.87 8.61 -1.55
C ALA A 530 -45.60 9.16 -2.78
N ARG A 531 -45.77 10.47 -2.91
CA ARG A 531 -46.61 11.13 -3.91
C ARG A 531 -46.24 10.75 -5.35
N ASP A 532 -44.95 10.62 -5.64
CA ASP A 532 -44.48 10.31 -7.00
C ASP A 532 -44.81 8.86 -7.44
N TYR A 533 -45.28 8.04 -6.53
CA TYR A 533 -45.61 6.62 -6.73
C TYR A 533 -47.09 6.31 -6.58
N GLU A 534 -47.93 7.30 -6.30
CA GLU A 534 -49.39 7.18 -6.11
C GLU A 534 -50.12 7.12 -7.47
N ASP A 535 -49.93 6.04 -8.23
CA ASP A 535 -50.58 5.79 -9.51
C ASP A 535 -51.89 4.95 -9.40
N GLY A 536 -52.32 4.65 -8.19
CA GLY A 536 -53.50 3.83 -7.88
C GLY A 536 -53.31 2.32 -8.16
N ARG A 537 -52.14 1.90 -8.64
CA ARG A 537 -51.80 0.49 -8.98
C ARG A 537 -50.55 -0.02 -8.30
N THR A 538 -49.69 0.87 -7.81
CA THR A 538 -48.45 0.56 -7.14
C THR A 538 -48.69 0.42 -5.64
N LYS A 539 -48.26 -0.67 -5.02
CA LYS A 539 -48.30 -0.84 -3.58
C LYS A 539 -47.10 -0.13 -2.95
N ILE A 540 -47.36 0.82 -2.06
CA ILE A 540 -46.34 1.63 -1.43
C ILE A 540 -46.16 1.21 0.03
N PHE A 541 -44.92 1.07 0.47
CA PHE A 541 -44.55 0.81 1.85
C PHE A 541 -43.62 1.94 2.31
N CYS A 542 -43.90 2.54 3.46
CA CYS A 542 -43.08 3.59 4.04
C CYS A 542 -42.57 3.13 5.38
N TYR A 543 -41.26 3.21 5.56
CA TYR A 543 -40.54 2.76 6.77
C TYR A 543 -39.70 3.88 7.32
N GLY A 544 -39.87 4.16 8.62
CA GLY A 544 -38.88 4.87 9.42
C GLY A 544 -37.94 3.84 10.06
N ILE A 545 -36.65 4.03 9.95
CA ILE A 545 -35.66 3.17 10.54
C ILE A 545 -34.68 3.97 11.39
N ALA A 546 -34.48 3.56 12.63
CA ALA A 546 -33.49 4.16 13.53
C ALA A 546 -32.41 3.14 13.82
N PHE A 547 -31.15 3.53 13.63
CA PHE A 547 -29.98 2.72 13.88
C PHE A 547 -29.27 3.17 15.16
N CYS A 548 -28.87 2.21 15.98
CA CYS A 548 -28.05 2.44 17.16
C CYS A 548 -27.00 1.35 17.25
N LYS A 549 -25.78 1.61 16.84
CA LYS A 549 -24.72 0.60 16.76
C LYS A 549 -25.12 -0.57 15.85
N LYS A 550 -25.12 -1.80 16.38
CA LYS A 550 -25.51 -3.02 15.66
C LYS A 550 -27.02 -3.30 15.70
N ASP A 551 -27.78 -2.46 16.38
CA ASP A 551 -29.22 -2.63 16.49
C ASP A 551 -29.96 -1.64 15.60
N CYS A 552 -31.09 -2.03 15.11
CA CYS A 552 -32.03 -1.09 14.50
C CYS A 552 -33.43 -1.28 15.03
N LEU A 553 -34.26 -0.26 14.82
CA LEU A 553 -35.69 -0.33 15.04
C LEU A 553 -36.36 0.15 13.76
N VAL A 554 -37.30 -0.62 13.25
CA VAL A 554 -38.09 -0.27 12.08
C VAL A 554 -39.53 -0.11 12.48
N GLN A 555 -40.15 1.00 12.02
CA GLN A 555 -41.58 1.23 12.14
C GLN A 555 -42.14 1.52 10.75
N LYS A 556 -43.40 1.16 10.56
CA LYS A 556 -44.09 1.34 9.30
C LYS A 556 -45.22 2.37 9.48
N LEU A 557 -45.39 3.18 8.43
CA LEU A 557 -46.51 4.12 8.33
C LEU A 557 -47.85 3.41 8.09
#